data_2dec4ffd41995a81b2ba470de9960c52
#
_entry.id   2dec4ffd41995a81b2ba470de9960c52
#
_cell.length_a   1.000
_cell.length_b   1.000
_cell.length_c   1.000
_cell.angle_alpha   90.00
_cell.angle_beta   90.00
_cell.angle_gamma   90.00
#
_symmetry.space_group_name_H-M   'P 1'
#
loop_
_entity.id
_entity.type
_entity.pdbx_description
1 polymer ?
#
loop_
_entity_poly.entity_id
_entity_poly.type
_entity_poly.pdbx_seq_one_letter_code
_entity_poly.pdbx_strand_id
1 'polypeptide(L)'
;PYRMSETSTLFRAEDPGEMHGLTRVRQFTITEAHNVIRPDQTEEELSNCFNLAYHILTVLGLEKDVTFRLSKWDPENKKKYLGDEHYWESTQEVLRKLLEEKQVPFVEADGEAAFYGPKIDIQAKNVYGKEDTMITIQLDCAIAENFDMYYVDQDGEKKRPYIIHRTSMGCYERTLAWLIEKYAGKFPTWLCPEQVRVLPISEKYEAYAEKVRKALAEAGVDVTADNRS
;
A
#
# COMPACT_ATOMS: atom_id res chain seq x y z
N PRO A 1 7.12 12.82 -14.37
CA PRO A 1 6.97 11.40 -14.02
C PRO A 1 5.91 10.72 -14.89
N TYR A 2 6.13 9.44 -15.20
CA TYR A 2 5.14 8.57 -15.84
C TYR A 2 4.65 7.55 -14.79
N ARG A 3 3.39 7.67 -14.39
CA ARG A 3 2.80 6.87 -13.31
C ARG A 3 1.89 5.81 -13.88
N MET A 4 2.24 4.55 -13.63
CA MET A 4 1.44 3.38 -14.00
C MET A 4 0.94 2.72 -12.73
N SER A 5 -0.35 2.49 -12.63
CA SER A 5 -0.94 1.79 -11.48
C SER A 5 -1.91 0.72 -11.93
N GLU A 6 -1.95 -0.37 -11.19
CA GLU A 6 -2.85 -1.47 -11.45
C GLU A 6 -3.36 -2.09 -10.15
N THR A 7 -4.45 -2.82 -10.27
CA THR A 7 -4.91 -3.78 -9.27
C THR A 7 -4.85 -5.15 -9.91
N SER A 8 -3.94 -5.98 -9.42
CA SER A 8 -3.66 -7.28 -10.03
C SER A 8 -3.69 -8.42 -9.03
N THR A 9 -4.03 -9.61 -9.53
CA THR A 9 -3.95 -10.85 -8.76
C THR A 9 -2.56 -11.44 -8.91
N LEU A 10 -1.90 -11.67 -7.77
CA LEU A 10 -0.56 -12.22 -7.67
C LEU A 10 -0.59 -13.61 -7.02
N PHE A 11 0.43 -14.40 -7.37
CA PHE A 11 0.61 -15.74 -6.83
C PHE A 11 2.01 -15.88 -6.24
N ARG A 12 2.10 -16.50 -5.06
CA ARG A 12 3.39 -16.84 -4.41
C ARG A 12 3.38 -18.30 -3.97
N ALA A 13 4.49 -18.98 -4.20
CA ALA A 13 4.72 -20.35 -3.72
C ALA A 13 5.11 -20.33 -2.24
N GLU A 14 4.16 -19.96 -1.39
CA GLU A 14 4.36 -19.97 0.06
C GLU A 14 4.38 -21.42 0.60
N ASP A 15 5.30 -21.71 1.52
CA ASP A 15 5.31 -23.00 2.20
C ASP A 15 4.08 -23.15 3.12
N PRO A 16 3.56 -24.39 3.31
CA PRO A 16 2.38 -24.61 4.13
C PRO A 16 2.47 -24.05 5.56
N GLY A 17 3.66 -24.08 6.15
CA GLY A 17 3.91 -23.56 7.50
C GLY A 17 4.00 -22.04 7.58
N GLU A 18 4.10 -21.33 6.46
CA GLU A 18 4.18 -19.87 6.40
C GLU A 18 2.82 -19.22 6.17
N MET A 19 1.84 -19.96 5.65
CA MET A 19 0.50 -19.43 5.41
C MET A 19 -0.21 -19.12 6.72
N HIS A 20 -0.85 -17.93 6.78
CA HIS A 20 -1.48 -17.46 8.01
C HIS A 20 -2.72 -16.60 7.71
N GLY A 21 -3.90 -17.19 7.85
CA GLY A 21 -5.18 -16.53 7.62
C GLY A 21 -5.22 -15.76 6.30
N LEU A 22 -5.67 -14.50 6.34
CA LEU A 22 -5.65 -13.59 5.19
C LEU A 22 -4.33 -12.79 5.09
N THR A 23 -3.47 -12.82 6.10
CA THR A 23 -2.25 -12.01 6.13
C THR A 23 -1.13 -12.58 5.25
N ARG A 24 -1.09 -13.91 5.06
CA ARG A 24 -0.14 -14.58 4.19
C ARG A 24 -0.78 -15.74 3.44
N VAL A 25 -1.09 -15.51 2.18
CA VAL A 25 -1.81 -16.41 1.29
C VAL A 25 -1.06 -16.60 -0.02
N ARG A 26 -1.34 -17.68 -0.75
CA ARG A 26 -0.68 -17.99 -2.02
C ARG A 26 -1.24 -17.21 -3.22
N GLN A 27 -2.49 -16.79 -3.15
CA GLN A 27 -3.13 -15.92 -4.12
C GLN A 27 -3.67 -14.69 -3.40
N PHE A 28 -3.35 -13.52 -3.89
CA PHE A 28 -3.80 -12.26 -3.28
C PHE A 28 -3.91 -11.16 -4.33
N THR A 29 -4.69 -10.13 -3.99
CA THR A 29 -4.84 -8.94 -4.82
C THR A 29 -4.03 -7.80 -4.22
N ILE A 30 -3.27 -7.11 -5.04
CA ILE A 30 -2.47 -5.95 -4.63
C ILE A 30 -2.80 -4.73 -5.48
N THR A 31 -2.78 -3.56 -4.85
CA THR A 31 -2.72 -2.28 -5.56
C THR A 31 -1.28 -1.82 -5.61
N GLU A 32 -0.71 -1.79 -6.81
CA GLU A 32 0.66 -1.34 -6.98
C GLU A 32 0.80 -0.32 -8.10
N ALA A 33 1.92 0.38 -8.10
CA ALA A 33 2.29 1.29 -9.16
C ALA A 33 3.79 1.35 -9.34
N HIS A 34 4.16 1.64 -10.59
CA HIS A 34 5.52 1.92 -11.01
C HIS A 34 5.57 3.34 -11.54
N ASN A 35 6.22 4.22 -10.82
CA ASN A 35 6.40 5.60 -11.24
C ASN A 35 7.79 5.75 -11.86
N VAL A 36 7.85 5.88 -13.19
CA VAL A 36 9.10 6.12 -13.92
C VAL A 36 9.37 7.62 -13.91
N ILE A 37 10.52 8.00 -13.38
CA ILE A 37 10.86 9.39 -13.08
C ILE A 37 12.27 9.74 -13.57
N ARG A 38 12.51 11.03 -13.80
CA ARG A 38 13.88 11.53 -13.92
C ARG A 38 14.49 11.68 -12.53
N PRO A 39 15.82 11.59 -12.40
CA PRO A 39 16.49 11.73 -11.09
C PRO A 39 16.14 13.02 -10.33
N ASP A 40 15.97 14.14 -11.04
CA ASP A 40 15.58 15.44 -10.46
C ASP A 40 14.16 15.49 -9.89
N GLN A 41 13.31 14.49 -10.16
CA GLN A 41 11.93 14.38 -9.68
C GLN A 41 11.79 13.46 -8.45
N THR A 42 12.91 12.88 -7.98
CA THR A 42 12.88 11.81 -6.97
C THR A 42 12.25 12.25 -5.65
N GLU A 43 12.69 13.37 -5.08
CA GLU A 43 12.23 13.84 -3.77
C GLU A 43 10.73 14.19 -3.81
N GLU A 44 10.31 14.95 -4.84
CA GLU A 44 8.89 15.31 -5.00
C GLU A 44 8.01 14.07 -5.16
N GLU A 45 8.42 13.13 -6.01
CA GLU A 45 7.58 11.95 -6.31
C GLU A 45 7.54 10.97 -5.13
N LEU A 46 8.64 10.80 -4.40
CA LEU A 46 8.64 10.03 -3.15
C LEU A 46 7.73 10.67 -2.08
N SER A 47 7.75 11.99 -1.97
CA SER A 47 6.85 12.73 -1.08
C SER A 47 5.37 12.52 -1.47
N ASN A 48 5.05 12.52 -2.77
CA ASN A 48 3.71 12.24 -3.28
C ASN A 48 3.27 10.81 -2.96
N CYS A 49 4.16 9.83 -3.14
CA CYS A 49 3.90 8.42 -2.79
C CYS A 49 3.65 8.25 -1.29
N PHE A 50 4.44 8.90 -0.45
CA PHE A 50 4.25 8.88 1.00
C PHE A 50 2.92 9.51 1.41
N ASN A 51 2.59 10.67 0.87
CA ASN A 51 1.33 11.36 1.16
C ASN A 51 0.11 10.52 0.76
N LEU A 52 0.18 9.82 -0.38
CA LEU A 52 -0.88 8.90 -0.80
C LEU A 52 -1.03 7.74 0.19
N ALA A 53 0.06 7.09 0.57
CA ALA A 53 0.03 5.99 1.55
C ALA A 53 -0.55 6.46 2.89
N TYR A 54 -0.10 7.61 3.39
CA TYR A 54 -0.57 8.18 4.64
C TYR A 54 -2.06 8.57 4.58
N HIS A 55 -2.51 9.12 3.45
CA HIS A 55 -3.92 9.42 3.22
C HIS A 55 -4.79 8.16 3.29
N ILE A 56 -4.38 7.07 2.65
CA ILE A 56 -5.10 5.79 2.71
C ILE A 56 -5.17 5.25 4.14
N LEU A 57 -4.06 5.30 4.87
CA LEU A 57 -4.04 4.90 6.28
C LEU A 57 -5.02 5.73 7.13
N THR A 58 -5.07 7.05 6.90
CA THR A 58 -5.99 7.95 7.59
C THR A 58 -7.45 7.62 7.27
N VAL A 59 -7.79 7.41 5.99
CA VAL A 59 -9.13 7.02 5.56
C VAL A 59 -9.58 5.71 6.21
N LEU A 60 -8.64 4.74 6.31
CA LEU A 60 -8.89 3.44 6.95
C LEU A 60 -8.85 3.51 8.49
N GLY A 61 -8.44 4.65 9.08
CA GLY A 61 -8.26 4.85 10.51
C GLY A 61 -7.08 4.08 11.09
N LEU A 62 -6.07 3.78 10.27
CA LEU A 62 -4.91 2.96 10.66
C LEU A 62 -3.64 3.80 10.92
N GLU A 63 -3.68 5.13 10.75
CA GLU A 63 -2.52 6.00 10.83
C GLU A 63 -1.80 5.98 12.19
N LYS A 64 -2.51 5.59 13.27
CA LYS A 64 -1.95 5.47 14.63
C LYS A 64 -1.45 4.08 14.97
N ASP A 65 -1.74 3.09 14.14
CA ASP A 65 -1.45 1.68 14.40
C ASP A 65 -0.23 1.20 13.60
N VAL A 66 0.42 2.12 12.87
CA VAL A 66 1.56 1.79 12.02
C VAL A 66 2.86 2.35 12.55
N THR A 67 3.94 1.68 12.19
CA THR A 67 5.33 2.09 12.39
C THR A 67 6.03 2.18 11.05
N PHE A 68 7.05 3.03 10.96
CA PHE A 68 7.84 3.20 9.73
C PHE A 68 9.20 2.56 9.90
N ARG A 69 9.67 1.89 8.87
CA ARG A 69 10.99 1.28 8.83
C ARG A 69 11.70 1.65 7.54
N LEU A 70 12.91 2.20 7.66
CA LEU A 70 13.84 2.32 6.55
C LEU A 70 14.60 1.00 6.44
N SER A 71 14.27 0.22 5.42
CA SER A 71 14.88 -1.06 5.14
C SER A 71 16.07 -0.85 4.21
N LYS A 72 17.26 -1.13 4.76
CA LYS A 72 18.57 -0.89 4.14
C LYS A 72 19.19 -2.17 3.61
N TRP A 73 20.19 -2.04 2.76
CA TRP A 73 20.99 -3.15 2.31
C TRP A 73 21.87 -3.70 3.43
N ASP A 74 22.48 -4.88 3.18
CA ASP A 74 23.49 -5.45 4.04
C ASP A 74 24.87 -5.30 3.38
N PRO A 75 25.74 -4.42 3.89
CA PRO A 75 27.07 -4.18 3.32
C PRO A 75 27.98 -5.42 3.37
N GLU A 76 27.69 -6.38 4.26
CA GLU A 76 28.46 -7.62 4.36
C GLU A 76 28.02 -8.66 3.31
N ASN A 77 26.82 -8.51 2.75
CA ASN A 77 26.25 -9.44 1.75
C ASN A 77 26.04 -8.77 0.39
N LYS A 78 27.04 -8.04 -0.10
CA LYS A 78 26.97 -7.24 -1.35
C LYS A 78 26.51 -8.05 -2.57
N LYS A 79 26.74 -9.36 -2.60
CA LYS A 79 26.34 -10.21 -3.73
C LYS A 79 24.83 -10.35 -3.93
N LYS A 80 24.04 -10.04 -2.91
CA LYS A 80 22.57 -10.07 -2.97
C LYS A 80 22.01 -8.86 -3.73
N TYR A 81 22.77 -7.78 -3.88
CA TYR A 81 22.28 -6.47 -4.23
C TYR A 81 22.85 -5.95 -5.54
N LEU A 82 22.03 -5.24 -6.33
CA LEU A 82 22.45 -4.52 -7.53
C LEU A 82 23.07 -3.16 -7.16
N GLY A 83 23.90 -2.63 -8.06
CA GLY A 83 24.57 -1.34 -7.83
C GLY A 83 25.78 -1.45 -6.92
N ASP A 84 26.43 -0.31 -6.70
CA ASP A 84 27.60 -0.17 -5.85
C ASP A 84 27.26 0.47 -4.48
N GLU A 85 28.25 0.59 -3.64
CA GLU A 85 28.10 1.18 -2.30
C GLU A 85 27.59 2.62 -2.35
N HIS A 86 28.11 3.43 -3.27
CA HIS A 86 27.68 4.81 -3.43
C HIS A 86 26.21 4.92 -3.82
N TYR A 87 25.74 4.03 -4.69
CA TYR A 87 24.33 3.89 -5.05
C TYR A 87 23.45 3.65 -3.80
N TRP A 88 23.84 2.70 -2.95
CA TRP A 88 23.07 2.34 -1.76
C TRP A 88 23.07 3.46 -0.71
N GLU A 89 24.23 4.06 -0.44
CA GLU A 89 24.34 5.17 0.50
C GLU A 89 23.48 6.35 0.06
N SER A 90 23.57 6.76 -1.20
CA SER A 90 22.83 7.90 -1.72
C SER A 90 21.32 7.68 -1.73
N THR A 91 20.85 6.50 -2.17
CA THR A 91 19.41 6.19 -2.22
C THR A 91 18.79 6.01 -0.84
N GLN A 92 19.50 5.41 0.10
CA GLN A 92 19.07 5.30 1.50
C GLN A 92 18.96 6.68 2.17
N GLU A 93 19.90 7.56 1.89
CA GLU A 93 19.88 8.93 2.43
C GLU A 93 18.67 9.72 1.93
N VAL A 94 18.28 9.57 0.67
CA VAL A 94 17.06 10.21 0.13
C VAL A 94 15.81 9.74 0.88
N LEU A 95 15.68 8.44 1.14
CA LEU A 95 14.53 7.91 1.89
C LEU A 95 14.56 8.32 3.38
N ARG A 96 15.75 8.40 3.99
CA ARG A 96 15.91 8.89 5.38
C ARG A 96 15.44 10.32 5.51
N LYS A 97 15.92 11.22 4.63
CA LYS A 97 15.51 12.63 4.60
C LYS A 97 14.01 12.79 4.44
N LEU A 98 13.39 12.00 3.56
CA LEU A 98 11.93 12.00 3.42
C LEU A 98 11.23 11.71 4.74
N LEU A 99 11.63 10.66 5.46
CA LEU A 99 11.02 10.30 6.75
C LEU A 99 11.22 11.38 7.82
N GLU A 100 12.39 12.00 7.84
CA GLU A 100 12.71 13.13 8.73
C GLU A 100 11.87 14.37 8.40
N GLU A 101 11.73 14.74 7.12
CA GLU A 101 10.87 15.83 6.65
C GLU A 101 9.40 15.62 6.98
N LYS A 102 8.92 14.36 6.89
CA LYS A 102 7.57 13.98 7.29
C LYS A 102 7.37 13.93 8.80
N GLN A 103 8.44 14.08 9.59
CA GLN A 103 8.43 14.08 11.05
C GLN A 103 7.76 12.83 11.65
N VAL A 104 7.90 11.70 10.97
CA VAL A 104 7.40 10.41 11.48
C VAL A 104 8.51 9.66 12.20
N PRO A 105 8.24 9.05 13.35
CA PRO A 105 9.22 8.18 14.01
C PRO A 105 9.45 6.92 13.17
N PHE A 106 10.71 6.57 12.93
CA PHE A 106 11.08 5.38 12.18
C PHE A 106 12.25 4.64 12.79
N VAL A 107 12.41 3.38 12.42
CA VAL A 107 13.57 2.55 12.72
C VAL A 107 14.31 2.21 11.45
N GLU A 108 15.60 1.95 11.55
CA GLU A 108 16.40 1.44 10.42
C GLU A 108 16.71 -0.04 10.63
N ALA A 109 16.66 -0.81 9.54
CA ALA A 109 16.97 -2.23 9.56
C ALA A 109 17.87 -2.61 8.38
N ASP A 110 19.03 -3.17 8.70
CA ASP A 110 19.98 -3.67 7.71
C ASP A 110 19.52 -5.04 7.16
N GLY A 111 19.83 -5.30 5.90
CA GLY A 111 19.52 -6.58 5.25
C GLY A 111 18.07 -6.75 4.76
N GLU A 112 17.19 -5.80 5.06
CA GLU A 112 15.75 -5.85 4.77
C GLU A 112 15.38 -5.21 3.41
N ALA A 113 16.31 -4.54 2.74
CA ALA A 113 16.08 -3.94 1.42
C ALA A 113 15.78 -4.98 0.34
N ALA A 114 15.08 -4.56 -0.71
CA ALA A 114 15.00 -5.32 -1.94
C ALA A 114 16.39 -5.38 -2.61
N PHE A 115 16.61 -6.37 -3.48
CA PHE A 115 17.93 -6.52 -4.13
C PHE A 115 18.27 -5.35 -5.08
N TYR A 116 17.27 -4.60 -5.50
CA TYR A 116 17.38 -3.48 -6.45
C TYR A 116 17.31 -2.10 -5.80
N GLY A 117 16.99 -1.99 -4.52
CA GLY A 117 16.90 -0.69 -3.86
C GLY A 117 16.39 -0.72 -2.43
N PRO A 118 16.65 0.36 -1.68
CA PRO A 118 16.13 0.54 -0.34
C PRO A 118 14.63 0.83 -0.36
N LYS A 119 13.98 0.64 0.78
CA LYS A 119 12.54 0.84 0.88
C LYS A 119 12.10 1.43 2.22
N ILE A 120 10.99 2.14 2.18
CA ILE A 120 10.20 2.46 3.36
C ILE A 120 9.13 1.39 3.49
N ASP A 121 9.16 0.63 4.57
CA ASP A 121 8.09 -0.30 4.96
C ASP A 121 7.21 0.36 6.01
N ILE A 122 5.92 0.45 5.72
CA ILE A 122 4.90 0.85 6.69
C ILE A 122 4.33 -0.43 7.27
N GLN A 123 4.60 -0.65 8.55
CA GLN A 123 4.28 -1.88 9.27
C GLN A 123 3.16 -1.66 10.26
N ALA A 124 2.32 -2.65 10.44
CA ALA A 124 1.29 -2.66 11.46
C ALA A 124 1.45 -3.86 12.38
N LYS A 125 1.08 -3.70 13.66
CA LYS A 125 1.08 -4.77 14.64
C LYS A 125 -0.29 -5.43 14.69
N ASN A 126 -0.32 -6.75 14.57
CA ASN A 126 -1.55 -7.51 14.76
C ASN A 126 -1.90 -7.64 16.27
N VAL A 127 -3.06 -8.20 16.57
CA VAL A 127 -3.55 -8.37 17.94
C VAL A 127 -2.60 -9.20 18.82
N TYR A 128 -1.68 -9.96 18.25
CA TYR A 128 -0.66 -10.73 18.96
C TYR A 128 0.67 -9.97 19.08
N GLY A 129 0.73 -8.72 18.62
CA GLY A 129 1.94 -7.88 18.67
C GLY A 129 2.98 -8.17 17.57
N LYS A 130 2.68 -9.05 16.60
CA LYS A 130 3.55 -9.30 15.45
C LYS A 130 3.40 -8.17 14.44
N GLU A 131 4.53 -7.68 13.92
CA GLU A 131 4.57 -6.69 12.84
C GLU A 131 4.56 -7.37 11.48
N ASP A 132 3.71 -6.88 10.58
CA ASP A 132 3.69 -7.24 9.17
C ASP A 132 3.68 -5.97 8.31
N THR A 133 4.38 -5.99 7.19
CA THR A 133 4.40 -4.86 6.25
C THR A 133 3.07 -4.77 5.51
N MET A 134 2.45 -3.60 5.56
CA MET A 134 1.22 -3.27 4.83
C MET A 134 1.50 -2.58 3.52
N ILE A 135 2.26 -1.51 3.56
CA ILE A 135 2.55 -0.62 2.42
C ILE A 135 4.07 -0.53 2.27
N THR A 136 4.53 -0.50 1.03
CA THR A 136 5.95 -0.35 0.72
C THR A 136 6.14 0.74 -0.33
N ILE A 137 7.18 1.56 -0.16
CA ILE A 137 7.67 2.53 -1.14
C ILE A 137 9.15 2.22 -1.35
N GLN A 138 9.54 1.88 -2.58
CA GLN A 138 10.90 1.43 -2.91
C GLN A 138 11.47 2.34 -3.98
N LEU A 139 12.71 2.78 -3.79
CA LEU A 139 13.45 3.55 -4.78
C LEU A 139 14.43 2.63 -5.51
N ASP A 140 14.27 2.54 -6.82
CA ASP A 140 15.07 1.71 -7.71
C ASP A 140 15.73 2.59 -8.77
N CYS A 141 17.03 2.65 -8.74
CA CYS A 141 17.84 3.35 -9.76
C CYS A 141 18.69 2.37 -10.59
N ALA A 142 18.54 1.06 -10.38
CA ALA A 142 19.39 0.03 -10.98
C ALA A 142 18.70 -0.76 -12.09
N ILE A 143 17.42 -1.11 -11.91
CA ILE A 143 16.73 -2.05 -12.80
C ILE A 143 16.48 -1.49 -14.21
N ALA A 144 16.41 -0.17 -14.34
CA ALA A 144 16.25 0.51 -15.62
C ALA A 144 17.37 0.16 -16.62
N GLU A 145 18.57 -0.14 -16.12
CA GLU A 145 19.69 -0.59 -16.96
C GLU A 145 19.44 -1.99 -17.52
N ASN A 146 18.96 -2.91 -16.70
CA ASN A 146 18.69 -4.30 -17.09
C ASN A 146 17.60 -4.40 -18.17
N PHE A 147 16.66 -3.45 -18.21
CA PHE A 147 15.58 -3.37 -19.21
C PHE A 147 15.88 -2.43 -20.35
N ASP A 148 17.11 -1.89 -20.42
CA ASP A 148 17.52 -0.87 -21.42
C ASP A 148 16.54 0.31 -21.49
N MET A 149 15.98 0.71 -20.37
CA MET A 149 15.08 1.86 -20.30
C MET A 149 15.88 3.16 -20.38
N TYR A 150 15.35 4.12 -21.13
CA TYR A 150 15.92 5.47 -21.19
C TYR A 150 14.83 6.51 -21.48
N TYR A 151 15.11 7.74 -21.11
CA TYR A 151 14.37 8.91 -21.58
C TYR A 151 15.33 9.83 -22.34
N VAL A 152 14.79 10.67 -23.21
CA VAL A 152 15.55 11.70 -23.91
C VAL A 152 15.40 13.00 -23.11
N ASP A 153 16.51 13.51 -22.61
CA ASP A 153 16.53 14.74 -21.82
C ASP A 153 16.52 15.99 -22.71
N GLN A 154 16.42 17.17 -22.13
CA GLN A 154 16.35 18.45 -22.83
C GLN A 154 17.59 18.74 -23.69
N ASP A 155 18.73 18.16 -23.32
CA ASP A 155 19.98 18.22 -24.08
C ASP A 155 20.03 17.26 -25.29
N GLY A 156 18.98 16.44 -25.48
CA GLY A 156 18.91 15.42 -26.51
C GLY A 156 19.60 14.10 -26.18
N GLU A 157 20.22 14.01 -25.01
CA GLU A 157 20.93 12.83 -24.54
C GLU A 157 19.98 11.79 -23.94
N LYS A 158 20.34 10.51 -24.13
CA LYS A 158 19.64 9.39 -23.47
C LYS A 158 20.14 9.23 -22.06
N LYS A 159 19.22 9.28 -21.08
CA LYS A 159 19.52 9.11 -19.66
C LYS A 159 18.68 8.00 -19.05
N ARG A 160 19.19 7.35 -18.00
CA ARG A 160 18.46 6.30 -17.28
C ARG A 160 17.44 6.93 -16.34
N PRO A 161 16.18 6.47 -16.38
CA PRO A 161 15.19 6.88 -15.39
C PRO A 161 15.41 6.14 -14.06
N TYR A 162 14.84 6.68 -13.00
CA TYR A 162 14.62 5.95 -11.75
C TYR A 162 13.19 5.39 -11.73
N ILE A 163 12.94 4.40 -10.91
CA ILE A 163 11.63 3.78 -10.75
C ILE A 163 11.27 3.79 -9.26
N ILE A 164 10.09 4.29 -8.95
CA ILE A 164 9.51 4.11 -7.61
C ILE A 164 8.47 3.00 -7.71
N HIS A 165 8.74 1.89 -7.04
CA HIS A 165 7.77 0.82 -6.82
C HIS A 165 6.99 1.16 -5.56
N ARG A 166 5.70 1.28 -5.65
CA ARG A 166 4.88 1.62 -4.49
C ARG A 166 3.57 0.85 -4.46
N THR A 167 3.09 0.58 -3.27
CA THR A 167 1.70 0.21 -3.04
C THR A 167 0.94 1.40 -2.45
N SER A 168 -0.35 1.50 -2.70
CA SER A 168 -1.20 2.51 -2.06
C SER A 168 -1.85 1.97 -0.79
N MET A 169 -2.53 0.84 -0.88
CA MET A 169 -3.15 0.14 0.23
C MET A 169 -2.43 -1.19 0.54
N GLY A 170 -1.58 -1.66 -0.37
CA GLY A 170 -0.92 -2.95 -0.28
C GLY A 170 -1.82 -4.10 -0.74
N CYS A 171 -1.70 -5.24 -0.06
CA CYS A 171 -2.49 -6.43 -0.32
C CYS A 171 -3.89 -6.30 0.31
N TYR A 172 -4.94 -6.48 -0.50
CA TYR A 172 -6.33 -6.36 -0.04
C TYR A 172 -6.65 -7.32 1.10
N GLU A 173 -6.26 -8.57 0.98
CA GLU A 173 -6.54 -9.62 1.97
C GLU A 173 -5.88 -9.28 3.31
N ARG A 174 -4.62 -8.82 3.29
CA ARG A 174 -3.90 -8.43 4.50
C ARG A 174 -4.52 -7.18 5.13
N THR A 175 -4.83 -6.17 4.34
CA THR A 175 -5.47 -4.94 4.83
C THR A 175 -6.84 -5.25 5.42
N LEU A 176 -7.62 -6.13 4.78
CA LEU A 176 -8.90 -6.58 5.34
C LEU A 176 -8.73 -7.32 6.67
N ALA A 177 -7.72 -8.20 6.80
CA ALA A 177 -7.40 -8.85 8.06
C ALA A 177 -7.16 -7.84 9.18
N TRP A 178 -6.36 -6.81 8.91
CA TRP A 178 -6.08 -5.73 9.85
C TRP A 178 -7.32 -4.94 10.26
N LEU A 179 -8.19 -4.63 9.29
CA LEU A 179 -9.43 -3.92 9.55
C LEU A 179 -10.40 -4.77 10.40
N ILE A 180 -10.49 -6.08 10.12
CA ILE A 180 -11.29 -7.01 10.92
C ILE A 180 -10.78 -7.04 12.37
N GLU A 181 -9.46 -7.14 12.57
CA GLU A 181 -8.86 -7.13 13.91
C GLU A 181 -9.10 -5.80 14.63
N LYS A 182 -8.82 -4.68 13.97
CA LYS A 182 -8.98 -3.34 14.54
C LYS A 182 -10.40 -3.05 14.97
N TYR A 183 -11.35 -3.31 14.11
CA TYR A 183 -12.77 -2.99 14.35
C TYR A 183 -13.54 -4.13 15.03
N ALA A 184 -12.91 -5.30 15.24
CA ALA A 184 -13.59 -6.50 15.75
C ALA A 184 -14.89 -6.82 14.99
N GLY A 185 -14.90 -6.58 13.66
CA GLY A 185 -16.04 -6.73 12.77
C GLY A 185 -17.06 -5.58 12.82
N LYS A 186 -16.89 -4.60 13.70
CA LYS A 186 -17.77 -3.41 13.79
C LYS A 186 -17.22 -2.27 12.92
N PHE A 187 -17.27 -2.48 11.61
CA PHE A 187 -16.76 -1.50 10.65
C PHE A 187 -17.48 -0.16 10.70
N PRO A 188 -16.79 0.94 10.38
CA PRO A 188 -17.47 2.20 10.04
C PRO A 188 -18.48 1.98 8.92
N THR A 189 -19.60 2.69 8.94
CA THR A 189 -20.70 2.47 7.99
C THR A 189 -20.25 2.46 6.53
N TRP A 190 -19.37 3.38 6.15
CA TRP A 190 -18.86 3.49 4.77
C TRP A 190 -18.05 2.28 4.30
N LEU A 191 -17.48 1.50 5.25
CA LEU A 191 -16.68 0.30 4.98
C LEU A 191 -17.51 -1.00 5.09
N CYS A 192 -18.76 -0.92 5.54
CA CYS A 192 -19.63 -2.08 5.64
C CYS A 192 -20.02 -2.59 4.26
N PRO A 193 -19.98 -3.93 4.01
CA PRO A 193 -20.47 -4.51 2.77
C PRO A 193 -21.97 -4.23 2.50
N GLU A 194 -22.72 -4.03 3.56
CA GLU A 194 -24.10 -3.56 3.53
C GLU A 194 -24.22 -2.44 4.55
N GLN A 195 -24.43 -1.21 4.10
CA GLN A 195 -24.42 -0.04 4.98
C GLN A 195 -25.74 0.13 5.73
N VAL A 196 -26.86 -0.11 5.07
CA VAL A 196 -28.20 -0.02 5.63
C VAL A 196 -29.09 -1.14 5.11
N ARG A 197 -29.84 -1.76 6.02
CA ARG A 197 -30.91 -2.69 5.70
C ARG A 197 -32.25 -2.13 6.20
N VAL A 198 -33.21 -1.97 5.30
CA VAL A 198 -34.56 -1.52 5.62
C VAL A 198 -35.45 -2.74 5.86
N LEU A 199 -36.04 -2.83 7.05
CA LEU A 199 -36.88 -3.95 7.47
C LEU A 199 -38.30 -3.43 7.71
N PRO A 200 -39.30 -3.74 6.85
CA PRO A 200 -40.70 -3.45 7.12
C PRO A 200 -41.19 -4.36 8.27
N ILE A 201 -41.93 -3.79 9.21
CA ILE A 201 -42.50 -4.54 10.36
C ILE A 201 -43.69 -5.43 9.95
N SER A 202 -44.22 -5.24 8.76
CA SER A 202 -45.23 -6.12 8.15
C SER A 202 -45.39 -5.76 6.65
N GLU A 203 -45.99 -6.62 5.88
CA GLU A 203 -46.29 -6.46 4.44
C GLU A 203 -46.97 -5.12 4.12
N LYS A 204 -47.83 -4.65 4.99
CA LYS A 204 -48.56 -3.38 4.85
C LYS A 204 -47.61 -2.17 4.73
N TYR A 205 -46.35 -2.27 5.19
CA TYR A 205 -45.36 -1.18 5.16
C TYR A 205 -44.28 -1.36 4.08
N GLU A 206 -44.35 -2.38 3.23
CA GLU A 206 -43.34 -2.64 2.19
C GLU A 206 -43.21 -1.46 1.21
N ALA A 207 -44.33 -0.86 0.78
CA ALA A 207 -44.32 0.27 -0.12
C ALA A 207 -43.60 1.49 0.51
N TYR A 208 -43.71 1.68 1.83
CA TYR A 208 -42.99 2.73 2.54
C TYR A 208 -41.51 2.37 2.70
N ALA A 209 -41.20 1.13 3.03
CA ALA A 209 -39.82 0.64 3.12
C ALA A 209 -39.06 0.84 1.80
N GLU A 210 -39.72 0.53 0.66
CA GLU A 210 -39.13 0.75 -0.67
C GLU A 210 -38.92 2.24 -0.98
N LYS A 211 -39.81 3.12 -0.53
CA LYS A 211 -39.59 4.58 -0.63
C LYS A 211 -38.37 5.02 0.16
N VAL A 212 -38.19 4.50 1.38
CA VAL A 212 -37.00 4.81 2.21
C VAL A 212 -35.73 4.26 1.56
N ARG A 213 -35.75 3.00 1.08
CA ARG A 213 -34.63 2.38 0.37
C ARG A 213 -34.18 3.25 -0.83
N LYS A 214 -35.14 3.68 -1.66
CA LYS A 214 -34.83 4.52 -2.83
C LYS A 214 -34.19 5.84 -2.43
N ALA A 215 -34.74 6.53 -1.43
CA ALA A 215 -34.20 7.81 -0.96
C ALA A 215 -32.75 7.66 -0.42
N LEU A 216 -32.46 6.56 0.29
CA LEU A 216 -31.10 6.26 0.77
C LEU A 216 -30.15 5.93 -0.40
N ALA A 217 -30.59 5.14 -1.38
CA ALA A 217 -29.80 4.82 -2.56
C ALA A 217 -29.49 6.07 -3.40
N GLU A 218 -30.45 6.98 -3.58
CA GLU A 218 -30.28 8.27 -4.26
C GLU A 218 -29.29 9.20 -3.52
N ALA A 219 -29.18 9.03 -2.19
CA ALA A 219 -28.18 9.72 -1.37
C ALA A 219 -26.80 9.06 -1.40
N GLY A 220 -26.59 7.99 -2.21
CA GLY A 220 -25.33 7.29 -2.34
C GLY A 220 -25.03 6.26 -1.25
N VAL A 221 -26.05 5.83 -0.49
CA VAL A 221 -25.92 4.81 0.54
C VAL A 221 -26.18 3.43 -0.09
N ASP A 222 -25.30 2.45 0.21
CA ASP A 222 -25.52 1.05 -0.14
C ASP A 222 -26.62 0.46 0.78
N VAL A 223 -27.79 0.23 0.20
CA VAL A 223 -28.99 -0.12 0.96
C VAL A 223 -29.78 -1.25 0.34
N THR A 224 -30.15 -2.21 1.15
CA THR A 224 -31.07 -3.31 0.78
C THR A 224 -32.38 -3.20 1.53
N ALA A 225 -33.44 -3.80 0.98
CA ALA A 225 -34.68 -4.04 1.69
C ALA A 225 -34.88 -5.54 1.88
N ASP A 226 -35.27 -5.96 3.06
CA ASP A 226 -35.55 -7.36 3.38
C ASP A 226 -37.01 -7.50 3.83
N ASN A 227 -37.84 -8.01 2.91
CA ASN A 227 -39.28 -8.18 3.11
C ASN A 227 -39.67 -9.58 3.63
N ARG A 228 -38.71 -10.35 4.13
CA ARG A 228 -38.98 -11.63 4.76
C ARG A 228 -39.68 -11.43 6.10
N SER A 229 -40.82 -12.05 6.24
CA SER A 229 -41.59 -12.10 7.49
C SER A 229 -41.12 -13.20 8.44
#